data_3481e6997beae9a204826881c34bdd26
#
_entry.id   3481e6997beae9a204826881c34bdd26
#
_cell.length_a   1.000
_cell.length_b   1.000
_cell.length_c   1.000
_cell.angle_alpha   90.00
_cell.angle_beta   90.00
_cell.angle_gamma   90.00
#
_symmetry.space_group_name_H-M   'P 1'
#
loop_
_entity.id
_entity.type
_entity.pdbx_description
1 polymer ?
#
loop_
_entity_poly.entity_id
_entity_poly.type
_entity_poly.pdbx_seq_one_letter_code
_entity_poly.pdbx_strand_id
1 'polypeptide(L)'
;MIAHRGGGGEWPGETIYAFEQACKAGADVLEMDVRYTADDDLVLMHNSNVKDTTGVDKLVRELKSKEIQQLDASFWWKKAGAVFPVDASLRVPCLEEVLHRFHGVRMNIEIKPSIFRLSL
;
A
#
# COMPACT_ATOMS: atom_id res chain seq x y z
N MET A 1 9.70 -17.61 4.80
CA MET A 1 8.30 -17.18 4.92
C MET A 1 8.04 -15.98 4.01
N ILE A 2 6.97 -16.04 3.25
CA ILE A 2 6.54 -14.95 2.35
C ILE A 2 5.44 -14.17 3.04
N ALA A 3 5.61 -12.86 3.16
CA ALA A 3 4.59 -11.98 3.71
C ALA A 3 3.75 -11.40 2.57
N HIS A 4 2.58 -11.99 2.32
CA HIS A 4 1.61 -11.53 1.33
C HIS A 4 1.08 -10.15 1.71
N ARG A 5 1.30 -9.14 0.87
CA ARG A 5 0.99 -7.73 1.14
C ARG A 5 1.57 -7.23 2.47
N GLY A 6 2.70 -7.80 2.91
CA GLY A 6 3.28 -7.46 4.19
C GLY A 6 2.49 -7.99 5.39
N GLY A 7 1.68 -9.05 5.24
CA GLY A 7 0.89 -9.61 6.33
C GLY A 7 -0.50 -9.00 6.45
N GLY A 8 -1.18 -8.76 5.33
CA GLY A 8 -2.47 -8.08 5.27
C GLY A 8 -3.64 -8.72 6.04
N GLY A 9 -3.46 -9.94 6.57
CA GLY A 9 -4.46 -10.59 7.44
C GLY A 9 -4.35 -10.20 8.90
N GLU A 10 -3.22 -9.66 9.34
CA GLU A 10 -2.93 -9.33 10.74
C GLU A 10 -2.84 -7.82 10.99
N TRP A 11 -2.47 -7.05 9.97
CA TRP A 11 -2.30 -5.60 10.03
C TRP A 11 -2.55 -4.99 8.65
N PRO A 12 -2.72 -3.65 8.56
CA PRO A 12 -2.99 -3.00 7.27
C PRO A 12 -1.90 -3.32 6.25
N GLY A 13 -2.24 -4.13 5.25
CA GLY A 13 -1.30 -4.59 4.23
C GLY A 13 -0.79 -3.49 3.32
N GLU A 14 0.36 -3.75 2.67
CA GLU A 14 0.98 -2.85 1.70
C GLU A 14 1.32 -1.48 2.28
N THR A 15 1.71 -1.45 3.56
CA THR A 15 2.18 -0.27 4.27
C THR A 15 3.58 -0.49 4.80
N ILE A 16 4.30 0.58 5.06
CA ILE A 16 5.62 0.48 5.70
C ILE A 16 5.48 -0.23 7.06
N TYR A 17 4.41 0.11 7.81
CA TYR A 17 4.11 -0.55 9.09
C TYR A 17 4.01 -2.07 8.94
N ALA A 18 3.22 -2.56 7.96
CA ALA A 18 3.05 -3.99 7.74
C ALA A 18 4.37 -4.68 7.38
N PHE A 19 5.17 -4.07 6.52
CA PHE A 19 6.46 -4.61 6.12
C PHE A 19 7.46 -4.65 7.29
N GLU A 20 7.46 -3.63 8.13
CA GLU A 20 8.28 -3.63 9.35
C GLU A 20 7.88 -4.78 10.30
N GLN A 21 6.56 -4.98 10.51
CA GLN A 21 6.07 -6.07 11.33
C GLN A 21 6.41 -7.44 10.72
N ALA A 22 6.26 -7.58 9.41
CA ALA A 22 6.61 -8.81 8.70
C ALA A 22 8.10 -9.15 8.86
N CYS A 23 8.98 -8.18 8.71
CA CYS A 23 10.41 -8.37 8.90
C CYS A 23 10.74 -8.76 10.35
N LYS A 24 10.11 -8.14 11.33
CA LYS A 24 10.26 -8.52 12.77
C LYS A 24 9.79 -9.94 13.04
N ALA A 25 8.76 -10.39 12.31
CA ALA A 25 8.24 -11.76 12.43
C ALA A 25 9.08 -12.80 11.67
N GLY A 26 10.15 -12.38 10.99
CA GLY A 26 11.07 -13.30 10.30
C GLY A 26 10.72 -13.57 8.84
N ALA A 27 9.96 -12.71 8.19
CA ALA A 27 9.67 -12.88 6.77
C ALA A 27 10.93 -12.78 5.91
N ASP A 28 11.10 -13.72 4.98
CA ASP A 28 12.24 -13.76 4.06
C ASP A 28 11.97 -12.98 2.77
N VAL A 29 10.71 -12.87 2.39
CA VAL A 29 10.25 -12.22 1.17
C VAL A 29 9.05 -11.34 1.48
N LEU A 30 9.06 -10.12 0.99
CA LEU A 30 7.91 -9.22 1.01
C LEU A 30 7.22 -9.28 -0.34
N GLU A 31 5.91 -9.50 -0.34
CA GLU A 31 5.09 -9.50 -1.56
C GLU A 31 4.21 -8.25 -1.58
N MET A 32 4.13 -7.59 -2.73
CA MET A 32 3.37 -6.36 -2.86
C MET A 32 2.85 -6.16 -4.27
N ASP A 33 1.75 -5.40 -4.36
CA ASP A 33 1.14 -4.98 -5.61
C ASP A 33 1.33 -3.48 -5.79
N VAL A 34 1.68 -3.05 -6.99
CA VAL A 34 1.85 -1.64 -7.30
C VAL A 34 0.98 -1.23 -8.49
N ARG A 35 0.57 0.03 -8.51
CA ARG A 35 -0.23 0.63 -9.56
C ARG A 35 0.29 2.01 -9.92
N TYR A 36 0.10 2.41 -11.17
CA TYR A 36 0.46 3.74 -11.64
C TYR A 36 -0.55 4.79 -11.19
N THR A 37 -0.04 5.90 -10.68
CA THR A 37 -0.82 7.10 -10.35
C THR A 37 -1.09 7.95 -11.59
N ALA A 38 -1.85 9.05 -11.42
CA ALA A 38 -2.13 9.99 -12.52
C ALA A 38 -0.86 10.59 -13.13
N ASP A 39 0.20 10.75 -12.35
CA ASP A 39 1.49 11.30 -12.77
C ASP A 39 2.55 10.21 -13.01
N ASP A 40 2.09 8.98 -13.29
CA ASP A 40 2.94 7.83 -13.66
C ASP A 40 3.99 7.42 -12.62
N ASP A 41 3.73 7.69 -11.35
CA ASP A 41 4.49 7.13 -10.25
C ASP A 41 3.87 5.77 -9.84
N LEU A 42 4.62 4.93 -9.14
CA LEU A 42 4.13 3.65 -8.64
C LEU A 42 3.88 3.74 -7.13
N VAL A 43 2.66 3.40 -6.73
CA VAL A 43 2.26 3.32 -5.33
C VAL A 43 1.78 1.91 -5.01
N LEU A 44 1.85 1.53 -3.74
CA LEU A 44 1.37 0.23 -3.29
C LEU A 44 -0.15 0.27 -3.15
N MET A 45 -0.83 -0.54 -3.96
CA MET A 45 -2.28 -0.67 -3.89
C MET A 45 -2.70 -1.96 -4.60
N HIS A 46 -3.47 -2.80 -3.91
CA HIS A 46 -3.98 -4.03 -4.50
C HIS A 46 -5.10 -3.77 -5.49
N ASN A 47 -6.10 -2.97 -5.10
CA ASN A 47 -7.26 -2.68 -5.94
C ASN A 47 -7.04 -1.43 -6.79
N SER A 48 -7.79 -1.34 -7.90
CA SER A 48 -7.74 -0.16 -8.78
C SER A 48 -8.36 1.08 -8.13
N ASN A 49 -9.34 0.89 -7.23
CA ASN A 49 -9.95 1.94 -6.44
C ASN A 49 -9.38 1.90 -5.02
N VAL A 50 -9.02 3.06 -4.48
CA VAL A 50 -8.41 3.14 -3.14
C VAL A 50 -9.44 3.03 -2.01
N LYS A 51 -10.73 2.93 -2.32
CA LYS A 51 -11.82 2.90 -1.35
C LYS A 51 -11.69 1.76 -0.34
N ASP A 52 -11.35 0.56 -0.80
CA ASP A 52 -11.25 -0.62 0.05
C ASP A 52 -10.09 -0.55 1.05
N THR A 53 -9.19 0.40 0.86
CA THR A 53 -8.04 0.60 1.73
C THR A 53 -8.15 1.90 2.54
N THR A 54 -8.60 2.99 1.90
CA THR A 54 -8.54 4.32 2.49
C THR A 54 -9.92 4.96 2.74
N GLY A 55 -10.99 4.35 2.25
CA GLY A 55 -12.34 4.91 2.34
C GLY A 55 -12.65 5.99 1.30
N VAL A 56 -11.70 6.39 0.49
CA VAL A 56 -11.85 7.43 -0.53
C VAL A 56 -12.25 6.79 -1.87
N ASP A 57 -13.38 7.15 -2.43
CA ASP A 57 -13.86 6.60 -3.71
C ASP A 57 -13.18 7.30 -4.89
N LYS A 58 -11.95 6.87 -5.17
CA LYS A 58 -11.14 7.33 -6.30
C LYS A 58 -10.32 6.16 -6.87
N LEU A 59 -10.10 6.17 -8.17
CA LEU A 59 -9.16 5.25 -8.79
C LEU A 59 -7.73 5.74 -8.52
N VAL A 60 -6.79 4.82 -8.39
CA VAL A 60 -5.37 5.16 -8.26
C VAL A 60 -4.94 6.08 -9.40
N ARG A 61 -5.39 5.78 -10.61
CA ARG A 61 -5.05 6.54 -11.83
C ARG A 61 -5.66 7.95 -11.88
N GLU A 62 -6.60 8.26 -10.98
CA GLU A 62 -7.21 9.58 -10.86
C GLU A 62 -6.48 10.50 -9.87
N LEU A 63 -5.52 9.97 -9.11
CA LEU A 63 -4.81 10.68 -8.06
C LEU A 63 -3.32 10.81 -8.40
N LYS A 64 -2.74 11.96 -8.07
CA LYS A 64 -1.29 12.13 -8.14
C LYS A 64 -0.62 11.40 -6.97
N SER A 65 0.63 11.02 -7.16
CA SER A 65 1.38 10.28 -6.15
C SER A 65 1.38 10.98 -4.78
N LYS A 66 1.61 12.29 -4.74
CA LYS A 66 1.62 13.06 -3.48
C LYS A 66 0.25 13.07 -2.79
N GLU A 67 -0.84 13.05 -3.57
CA GLU A 67 -2.19 13.00 -3.02
C GLU A 67 -2.45 11.64 -2.37
N ILE A 68 -2.13 10.56 -3.09
CA ILE A 68 -2.39 9.20 -2.61
C ILE A 68 -1.52 8.86 -1.39
N GLN A 69 -0.30 9.39 -1.31
CA GLN A 69 0.60 9.17 -0.19
C GLN A 69 0.14 9.87 1.11
N GLN A 70 -0.86 10.73 1.05
CA GLN A 70 -1.48 11.32 2.24
C GLN A 70 -2.65 10.49 2.78
N LEU A 71 -3.11 9.47 2.03
CA LEU A 71 -4.26 8.68 2.42
C LEU A 71 -3.88 7.63 3.46
N ASP A 72 -4.80 7.40 4.40
CA ASP A 72 -4.62 6.46 5.50
C ASP A 72 -5.01 5.04 5.07
N ALA A 73 -4.02 4.17 4.94
CA ALA A 73 -4.24 2.77 4.56
C ALA A 73 -4.78 1.92 5.72
N SER A 74 -4.89 2.48 6.91
CA SER A 74 -5.48 1.81 8.08
C SER A 74 -6.94 2.21 8.34
N PHE A 75 -7.56 2.97 7.44
CA PHE A 75 -8.89 3.55 7.62
C PHE A 75 -9.93 2.54 8.13
N TRP A 76 -10.10 1.43 7.44
CA TRP A 76 -11.11 0.42 7.78
C TRP A 76 -10.75 -0.34 9.07
N TRP A 77 -9.47 -0.53 9.34
CA TRP A 77 -8.99 -1.14 10.58
C TRP A 77 -9.35 -0.27 11.79
N LYS A 78 -9.11 1.03 11.68
CA LYS A 78 -9.44 2.01 12.74
C LYS A 78 -10.96 2.12 12.92
N LYS A 79 -11.70 2.11 11.83
CA LYS A 79 -13.17 2.14 11.88
C LYS A 79 -13.74 0.91 12.58
N ALA A 80 -13.08 -0.23 12.46
CA ALA A 80 -13.43 -1.46 13.16
C ALA A 80 -12.94 -1.51 14.62
N GLY A 81 -12.30 -0.46 15.12
CA GLY A 81 -11.86 -0.34 16.50
C GLY A 81 -10.38 -0.61 16.76
N ALA A 82 -9.60 -0.93 15.72
CA ALA A 82 -8.16 -1.14 15.89
C ALA A 82 -7.43 0.17 16.21
N VAL A 83 -6.39 0.07 17.04
CA VAL A 83 -5.55 1.21 17.45
C VAL A 83 -4.15 1.00 16.92
N PHE A 84 -3.65 1.99 16.17
CA PHE A 84 -2.30 2.00 15.61
C PHE A 84 -1.59 3.30 15.94
N PRO A 85 -0.25 3.32 15.86
CA PRO A 85 0.49 4.58 15.94
C PRO A 85 0.02 5.56 14.86
N VAL A 86 -0.05 6.84 15.21
CA VAL A 86 -0.40 7.91 14.25
C VAL A 86 0.90 8.41 13.62
N ASP A 87 1.29 7.79 12.52
CA ASP A 87 2.50 8.17 11.81
C ASP A 87 2.39 7.87 10.30
N ALA A 88 3.42 8.26 9.55
CA ALA A 88 3.45 8.12 8.10
C ALA A 88 3.54 6.64 7.65
N SER A 89 3.90 5.71 8.54
CA SER A 89 4.06 4.28 8.19
C SER A 89 2.74 3.60 7.82
N LEU A 90 1.61 4.22 8.13
CA LEU A 90 0.26 3.72 7.79
C LEU A 90 -0.36 4.44 6.60
N ARG A 91 0.32 5.40 6.00
CA ARG A 91 -0.12 6.01 4.75
C ARG A 91 0.21 5.10 3.57
N VAL A 92 -0.44 5.35 2.43
CA VAL A 92 -0.13 4.62 1.20
C VAL A 92 1.29 4.99 0.75
N PRO A 93 2.24 4.03 0.69
CA PRO A 93 3.61 4.36 0.29
C PRO A 93 3.79 4.32 -1.21
N CYS A 94 4.75 5.08 -1.73
CA CYS A 94 5.24 4.86 -3.08
C CYS A 94 6.26 3.73 -3.10
N LEU A 95 6.45 3.11 -4.27
CA LEU A 95 7.38 1.98 -4.40
C LEU A 95 8.82 2.39 -4.06
N GLU A 96 9.24 3.58 -4.48
CA GLU A 96 10.59 4.08 -4.21
C GLU A 96 10.91 4.10 -2.72
N GLU A 97 9.96 4.56 -1.89
CA GLU A 97 10.13 4.56 -0.43
C GLU A 97 10.32 3.16 0.13
N VAL A 98 9.52 2.20 -0.34
CA VAL A 98 9.62 0.80 0.09
C VAL A 98 10.96 0.20 -0.32
N LEU A 99 11.38 0.40 -1.55
CA LEU A 99 12.67 -0.09 -2.03
C LEU A 99 13.84 0.48 -1.23
N HIS A 100 13.75 1.74 -0.85
CA HIS A 100 14.78 2.41 -0.06
C HIS A 100 14.81 1.90 1.39
N ARG A 101 13.65 1.81 2.02
CA ARG A 101 13.52 1.38 3.43
C ARG A 101 13.88 -0.09 3.65
N PHE A 102 13.59 -0.93 2.70
CA PHE A 102 13.77 -2.39 2.82
C PHE A 102 14.80 -2.93 1.81
N HIS A 103 15.80 -2.12 1.47
CA HIS A 103 16.89 -2.58 0.63
C HIS A 103 17.59 -3.79 1.29
N GLY A 104 17.98 -4.77 0.50
CA GLY A 104 18.53 -6.02 1.01
C GLY A 104 17.48 -7.08 1.38
N VAL A 105 16.20 -6.74 1.41
CA VAL A 105 15.11 -7.71 1.59
C VAL A 105 14.62 -8.15 0.22
N ARG A 106 14.43 -9.45 0.04
CA ARG A 106 13.89 -9.99 -1.21
C ARG A 106 12.42 -9.57 -1.36
N MET A 107 12.04 -9.16 -2.57
CA MET A 107 10.68 -8.69 -2.85
C MET A 107 10.11 -9.35 -4.09
N ASN A 108 8.81 -9.67 -4.04
CA ASN A 108 8.00 -10.02 -5.20
C ASN A 108 7.05 -8.86 -5.46
N ILE A 109 7.24 -8.16 -6.58
CA ILE A 109 6.48 -6.97 -6.93
C ILE A 109 5.64 -7.27 -8.17
N GLU A 110 4.32 -7.15 -8.05
CA GLU A 110 3.40 -7.27 -9.16
C GLU A 110 2.90 -5.89 -9.59
N ILE A 111 3.12 -5.56 -10.86
CA ILE A 111 2.60 -4.31 -11.43
C ILE A 111 1.21 -4.61 -11.99
N LYS A 112 0.18 -4.03 -11.36
CA LYS A 112 -1.21 -4.21 -11.77
C LYS A 112 -1.56 -3.29 -12.93
N PRO A 113 -2.51 -3.69 -13.81
CA PRO A 113 -2.91 -2.84 -14.94
C PRO A 113 -3.61 -1.56 -14.48
N SER A 114 -3.45 -0.50 -15.27
CA SER A 114 -4.15 0.75 -15.04
C SER A 114 -5.63 0.63 -15.40
N ILE A 115 -6.51 1.16 -14.54
CA ILE A 115 -7.94 1.21 -14.75
C ILE A 115 -8.35 2.67 -14.85
N PHE A 116 -9.15 3.00 -15.87
CA PHE A 116 -9.63 4.34 -16.15
C PHE A 116 -11.15 4.37 -16.07
N ARG A 117 -11.72 5.49 -15.60
CA ARG A 117 -13.14 5.74 -15.74
C ARG A 117 -13.43 6.26 -17.14
N LEU A 118 -14.51 5.78 -17.75
CA LEU A 118 -14.98 6.30 -19.01
C LEU A 118 -15.97 7.44 -18.73
N SER A 119 -15.71 8.59 -19.37
CA SER A 119 -16.65 9.71 -19.42
C SER A 119 -17.44 9.60 -20.71
N LEU A 120 -18.74 9.40 -20.60
CA LEU A 120 -19.65 9.33 -21.74
C LEU A 120 -20.43 10.62 -21.89
#